data_d2b0bee39a08934db391c76eb034e2c8
#
_entry.id   d2b0bee39a08934db391c76eb034e2c8
#
_cell.length_a   1.000
_cell.length_b   1.000
_cell.length_c   1.000
_cell.angle_alpha   90.00
_cell.angle_beta   90.00
_cell.angle_gamma   90.00
#
_symmetry.space_group_name_H-M   'P 1'
#
loop_
_entity.id
_entity.type
_entity.pdbx_description
1 polymer ?
#
loop_
_entity_poly.entity_id
_entity_poly.type
_entity_poly.pdbx_seq_one_letter_code
_entity_poly.pdbx_strand_id
1 'polypeptide(L)'
;MANKGTLNEFSFVQDSEVTQKNTLNSININNNDWEKIHRSMIGVIESPKGTAKRLRQLRDFTIAAKSGTVELVSTETKEDYKIIREVEEQRDHAIIVAFGPMPNPKYAVSVVIENGESGGSVAGPVAIAVLNNLLKE
;
A
#
# COMPACT_ATOMS: atom_id res chain seq x y z
N MET A 1 -4.73 8.85 -3.30
CA MET A 1 -4.34 9.21 -1.93
C MET A 1 -3.00 9.93 -1.89
N ALA A 2 -1.94 9.42 -2.51
CA ALA A 2 -0.62 10.06 -2.54
C ALA A 2 -0.66 11.53 -3.01
N ASN A 3 -1.42 11.82 -4.05
CA ASN A 3 -1.61 13.15 -4.67
C ASN A 3 -2.91 13.86 -4.22
N LYS A 4 -3.38 13.60 -3.02
CA LYS A 4 -4.56 14.24 -2.39
C LYS A 4 -5.80 14.24 -3.30
N GLY A 5 -6.10 13.09 -3.91
CA GLY A 5 -7.33 12.87 -4.68
C GLY A 5 -7.30 13.34 -6.12
N THR A 6 -6.20 13.86 -6.62
CA THR A 6 -6.07 14.18 -8.04
C THR A 6 -5.83 12.90 -8.83
N LEU A 7 -6.69 12.61 -9.80
CA LEU A 7 -6.54 11.50 -10.74
C LEU A 7 -5.97 12.02 -12.05
N ASN A 8 -4.76 11.61 -12.37
CA ASN A 8 -4.11 11.94 -13.62
C ASN A 8 -4.27 10.80 -14.64
N GLU A 9 -4.14 11.13 -15.91
CA GLU A 9 -4.04 10.14 -16.97
C GLU A 9 -2.80 9.28 -16.79
N PHE A 10 -2.94 7.96 -17.01
CA PHE A 10 -1.82 7.03 -16.95
C PHE A 10 -1.16 6.92 -18.33
N SER A 11 0.16 6.98 -18.37
CA SER A 11 0.95 6.62 -19.54
C SER A 11 1.88 5.48 -19.17
N PHE A 12 1.91 4.45 -20.02
CA PHE A 12 2.86 3.33 -19.93
C PHE A 12 4.11 3.58 -20.78
N VAL A 13 4.13 4.66 -21.55
CA VAL A 13 5.24 5.04 -22.40
C VAL A 13 5.80 6.36 -21.87
N GLN A 14 7.09 6.37 -21.60
CA GLN A 14 7.80 7.60 -21.30
C GLN A 14 8.06 8.34 -22.60
N ASP A 15 7.08 9.13 -23.04
CA ASP A 15 7.22 9.98 -24.21
C ASP A 15 7.78 11.34 -23.77
N SER A 16 8.92 11.73 -24.35
CA SER A 16 9.60 12.98 -24.02
C SER A 16 8.79 14.24 -24.41
N GLU A 17 7.73 14.07 -25.21
CA GLU A 17 6.88 15.18 -25.70
C GLU A 17 5.59 15.38 -24.87
N VAL A 18 5.17 14.42 -24.04
CA VAL A 18 3.96 14.58 -23.21
C VAL A 18 4.30 15.23 -21.87
N THR A 19 4.50 16.52 -21.88
CA THR A 19 4.80 17.33 -20.68
C THR A 19 3.55 17.71 -19.88
N GLN A 20 2.34 17.46 -20.35
CA GLN A 20 1.10 17.79 -19.64
C GLN A 20 0.40 16.53 -19.14
N LYS A 21 0.44 16.31 -17.82
CA LYS A 21 -0.41 15.32 -17.15
C LYS A 21 -1.85 15.85 -17.17
N ASN A 22 -2.70 15.28 -17.99
CA ASN A 22 -4.11 15.60 -18.00
C ASN A 22 -4.74 15.10 -16.69
N THR A 23 -5.39 16.00 -15.96
CA THR A 23 -6.18 15.63 -14.78
C THR A 23 -7.53 15.13 -15.24
N LEU A 24 -7.80 13.84 -15.00
CA LEU A 24 -9.07 13.22 -15.38
C LEU A 24 -10.19 13.58 -14.40
N ASN A 25 -9.86 13.60 -13.11
CA ASN A 25 -10.83 13.89 -12.05
C ASN A 25 -10.12 14.31 -10.76
N SER A 26 -10.87 14.87 -9.82
CA SER A 26 -10.38 15.18 -8.49
C SER A 26 -11.44 14.90 -7.42
N ILE A 27 -11.00 14.33 -6.30
CA ILE A 27 -11.86 14.16 -5.11
C ILE A 27 -11.69 15.41 -4.25
N ASN A 28 -12.75 16.19 -4.14
CA ASN A 28 -12.73 17.44 -3.40
C ASN A 28 -13.04 17.19 -1.92
N ILE A 29 -12.01 17.00 -1.12
CA ILE A 29 -12.06 17.04 0.34
C ILE A 29 -11.04 18.05 0.87
N ASN A 30 -11.32 18.58 2.06
CA ASN A 30 -10.47 19.62 2.64
C ASN A 30 -9.07 19.10 3.02
N ASN A 31 -8.10 19.98 3.09
CA ASN A 31 -6.71 19.62 3.39
C ASN A 31 -6.55 18.96 4.77
N ASN A 32 -7.32 19.35 5.77
CA ASN A 32 -7.25 18.78 7.10
C ASN A 32 -7.64 17.29 7.09
N ASP A 33 -8.61 16.88 6.28
CA ASP A 33 -9.01 15.48 6.15
C ASP A 33 -7.97 14.68 5.36
N TRP A 34 -7.32 15.27 4.34
CA TRP A 34 -6.16 14.65 3.69
C TRP A 34 -5.01 14.41 4.67
N GLU A 35 -4.73 15.37 5.55
CA GLU A 35 -3.70 15.20 6.59
C GLU A 35 -4.04 14.10 7.58
N LYS A 36 -5.32 13.98 7.98
CA LYS A 36 -5.77 12.87 8.85
C LYS A 36 -5.59 11.52 8.16
N ILE A 37 -5.96 11.41 6.88
CA ILE A 37 -5.77 10.20 6.07
C ILE A 37 -4.29 9.84 6.00
N HIS A 38 -3.42 10.77 5.63
CA HIS A 38 -1.98 10.55 5.54
C HIS A 38 -1.39 10.13 6.89
N ARG A 39 -1.75 10.82 7.98
CA ARG A 39 -1.31 10.48 9.33
C ARG A 39 -1.76 9.07 9.74
N SER A 40 -3.00 8.70 9.41
CA SER A 40 -3.51 7.35 9.69
C SER A 40 -2.76 6.29 8.89
N MET A 41 -2.46 6.54 7.63
CA MET A 41 -1.69 5.63 6.78
C MET A 41 -0.21 5.52 7.21
N ILE A 42 0.40 6.60 7.67
CA ILE A 42 1.73 6.57 8.31
C ILE A 42 1.65 5.70 9.57
N GLY A 43 0.60 5.84 10.37
CA GLY A 43 0.36 5.07 11.59
C GLY A 43 0.27 3.56 11.38
N VAL A 44 -0.04 3.09 10.17
CA VAL A 44 -0.03 1.65 9.82
C VAL A 44 1.36 1.04 10.04
N ILE A 45 2.43 1.81 9.80
CA ILE A 45 3.83 1.41 10.03
C ILE A 45 4.34 1.96 11.37
N GLU A 46 4.10 3.25 11.67
CA GLU A 46 4.73 3.93 12.81
C GLU A 46 4.08 3.62 14.16
N SER A 47 2.80 3.32 14.20
CA SER A 47 2.12 3.04 15.47
C SER A 47 2.55 1.68 16.04
N PRO A 48 2.75 1.57 17.37
CA PRO A 48 2.94 0.27 18.03
C PRO A 48 1.81 -0.72 17.78
N LYS A 49 0.61 -0.21 17.48
CA LYS A 49 -0.59 -1.01 17.11
C LYS A 49 -0.80 -1.12 15.59
N GLY A 50 0.12 -0.58 14.78
CA GLY A 50 0.02 -0.61 13.32
C GLY A 50 0.08 -2.03 12.76
N THR A 51 -0.76 -2.32 11.76
CA THR A 51 -0.88 -3.65 11.13
C THR A 51 0.39 -4.05 10.37
N ALA A 52 1.22 -3.08 9.99
CA ALA A 52 2.49 -3.29 9.30
C ALA A 52 3.70 -2.73 10.10
N LYS A 53 3.62 -2.66 11.42
CA LYS A 53 4.67 -2.10 12.30
C LYS A 53 6.05 -2.75 12.15
N ARG A 54 6.11 -4.01 11.69
CA ARG A 54 7.37 -4.73 11.42
C ARG A 54 8.19 -4.10 10.30
N LEU A 55 7.54 -3.36 9.39
CA LEU A 55 8.20 -2.68 8.28
C LEU A 55 9.00 -1.45 8.72
N ARG A 56 8.82 -0.96 9.96
CA ARG A 56 9.50 0.22 10.47
C ARG A 56 11.02 0.14 10.37
N GLN A 57 11.58 -1.05 10.57
CA GLN A 57 13.02 -1.28 10.51
C GLN A 57 13.57 -1.49 9.09
N LEU A 58 12.69 -1.70 8.12
CA LEU A 58 13.08 -2.01 6.74
C LEU A 58 13.10 -0.77 5.83
N ARG A 59 12.53 0.34 6.29
CA ARG A 59 12.38 1.57 5.50
C ARG A 59 13.47 2.58 5.78
N ASP A 60 13.88 3.28 4.74
CA ASP A 60 14.84 4.40 4.82
C ASP A 60 14.13 5.76 4.96
N PHE A 61 12.82 5.82 4.66
CA PHE A 61 12.00 7.04 4.62
C PHE A 61 10.67 6.85 5.35
N THR A 62 10.01 7.95 5.72
CA THR A 62 8.64 7.89 6.22
C THR A 62 7.70 7.52 5.07
N ILE A 63 6.96 6.45 5.24
CA ILE A 63 6.07 5.86 4.22
C ILE A 63 4.66 5.77 4.79
N ALA A 64 3.68 6.14 3.98
CA ALA A 64 2.27 5.91 4.24
C ALA A 64 1.84 4.60 3.58
N ALA A 65 1.12 3.74 4.29
CA ALA A 65 0.71 2.45 3.78
C ALA A 65 -0.68 2.01 4.26
N LYS A 66 -1.26 1.01 3.56
CA LYS A 66 -2.45 0.28 4.01
C LYS A 66 -2.30 -1.18 3.63
N SER A 67 -2.32 -2.05 4.62
CA SER A 67 -2.38 -3.49 4.42
C SER A 67 -3.80 -3.95 4.15
N GLY A 68 -3.94 -4.98 3.33
CA GLY A 68 -5.20 -5.65 3.04
C GLY A 68 -5.00 -7.17 3.02
N THR A 69 -6.10 -7.88 3.14
CA THR A 69 -6.20 -9.33 2.96
C THR A 69 -7.46 -9.57 2.16
N VAL A 70 -7.38 -10.37 1.12
CA VAL A 70 -8.53 -10.77 0.31
C VAL A 70 -8.84 -12.22 0.63
N GLU A 71 -9.97 -12.44 1.25
CA GLU A 71 -10.47 -13.77 1.55
C GLU A 71 -10.85 -14.50 0.26
N LEU A 72 -10.28 -15.69 0.04
CA LEU A 72 -10.64 -16.55 -1.08
C LEU A 72 -11.77 -17.51 -0.73
N VAL A 73 -11.79 -17.98 0.50
CA VAL A 73 -12.79 -18.91 1.02
C VAL A 73 -13.44 -18.30 2.26
N SER A 74 -14.75 -18.12 2.21
CA SER A 74 -15.50 -17.65 3.37
C SER A 74 -15.52 -18.74 4.46
N THR A 75 -15.17 -18.37 5.67
CA THR A 75 -15.20 -19.25 6.85
C THR A 75 -16.09 -18.66 7.93
N GLU A 76 -16.86 -19.51 8.62
CA GLU A 76 -17.71 -19.07 9.72
C GLU A 76 -16.92 -18.92 11.02
N THR A 77 -15.87 -19.72 11.20
CA THR A 77 -15.06 -19.72 12.42
C THR A 77 -13.56 -19.56 12.14
N LYS A 78 -12.81 -19.18 13.17
CA LYS A 78 -11.34 -19.13 13.08
C LYS A 78 -10.70 -20.52 13.00
N GLU A 79 -11.38 -21.52 13.52
CA GLU A 79 -10.98 -22.91 13.46
C GLU A 79 -11.05 -23.44 12.05
N ASP A 80 -12.13 -23.12 11.32
CA ASP A 80 -12.29 -23.48 9.92
C ASP A 80 -11.20 -22.84 9.05
N TYR A 81 -10.88 -21.55 9.32
CA TYR A 81 -9.80 -20.88 8.62
C TYR A 81 -8.43 -21.55 8.83
N LYS A 82 -8.15 -22.08 10.02
CA LYS A 82 -6.90 -22.80 10.27
C LYS A 82 -6.77 -24.08 9.43
N ILE A 83 -7.87 -24.73 9.15
CA ILE A 83 -7.90 -25.93 8.30
C ILE A 83 -7.68 -25.54 6.84
N ILE A 84 -8.40 -24.54 6.38
CA ILE A 84 -8.34 -24.06 4.99
C ILE A 84 -6.94 -23.56 4.63
N ARG A 85 -6.28 -22.83 5.52
CA ARG A 85 -4.94 -22.30 5.28
C ARG A 85 -3.81 -23.34 5.19
N GLU A 86 -4.08 -24.61 5.53
CA GLU A 86 -3.14 -25.70 5.30
C GLU A 86 -3.00 -26.00 3.80
N VAL A 87 -4.04 -25.71 3.02
CA VAL A 87 -4.04 -25.80 1.56
C VAL A 87 -3.60 -24.45 1.00
N GLU A 88 -2.44 -24.40 0.35
CA GLU A 88 -1.82 -23.16 -0.09
C GLU A 88 -2.73 -22.34 -1.01
N GLU A 89 -3.39 -23.00 -1.96
CA GLU A 89 -4.27 -22.38 -2.96
C GLU A 89 -5.54 -21.77 -2.35
N GLN A 90 -5.86 -22.09 -1.11
CA GLN A 90 -7.02 -21.59 -0.38
C GLN A 90 -6.69 -20.47 0.60
N ARG A 91 -5.40 -20.15 0.78
CA ARG A 91 -4.97 -19.05 1.63
C ARG A 91 -5.37 -17.70 1.02
N ASP A 92 -5.68 -16.78 1.89
CA ASP A 92 -6.01 -15.41 1.49
C ASP A 92 -4.87 -14.73 0.73
N HIS A 93 -5.20 -13.81 -0.17
CA HIS A 93 -4.19 -13.00 -0.83
C HIS A 93 -3.73 -11.85 0.07
N ALA A 94 -2.43 -11.64 0.12
CA ALA A 94 -1.81 -10.52 0.82
C ALA A 94 -1.72 -9.31 -0.09
N ILE A 95 -2.25 -8.17 0.37
CA ILE A 95 -2.20 -6.91 -0.38
C ILE A 95 -1.61 -5.81 0.49
N ILE A 96 -0.81 -4.95 -0.12
CA ILE A 96 -0.41 -3.68 0.47
C ILE A 96 -0.37 -2.59 -0.61
N VAL A 97 -0.81 -1.40 -0.25
CA VAL A 97 -0.52 -0.18 -0.99
C VAL A 97 0.34 0.72 -0.13
N ALA A 98 1.34 1.34 -0.72
CA ALA A 98 2.24 2.25 -0.01
C ALA A 98 2.70 3.38 -0.92
N PHE A 99 3.04 4.52 -0.33
CA PHE A 99 3.59 5.65 -1.06
C PHE A 99 4.52 6.47 -0.16
N GLY A 100 5.48 7.14 -0.80
CA GLY A 100 6.49 7.94 -0.10
C GLY A 100 7.43 8.70 -1.03
N PRO A 101 8.38 9.47 -0.46
CA PRO A 101 8.54 9.76 0.96
C PRO A 101 7.47 10.75 1.46
N MET A 102 7.05 10.62 2.71
CA MET A 102 6.14 11.60 3.30
C MET A 102 6.94 12.80 3.85
N PRO A 103 6.41 14.05 3.77
CA PRO A 103 5.04 14.41 3.37
C PRO A 103 4.83 14.63 1.87
N ASN A 104 5.88 14.56 1.04
CA ASN A 104 5.83 14.84 -0.40
C ASN A 104 6.11 13.56 -1.19
N PRO A 105 5.10 12.68 -1.39
CA PRO A 105 5.30 11.40 -2.02
C PRO A 105 5.65 11.54 -3.51
N LYS A 106 6.69 10.83 -3.92
CA LYS A 106 7.15 10.76 -5.32
C LYS A 106 6.65 9.48 -6.01
N TYR A 107 6.59 8.39 -5.25
CA TYR A 107 6.23 7.08 -5.77
C TYR A 107 5.10 6.46 -4.97
N ALA A 108 4.29 5.67 -5.64
CA ALA A 108 3.30 4.80 -5.04
C ALA A 108 3.49 3.39 -5.58
N VAL A 109 3.29 2.39 -4.73
CA VAL A 109 3.40 0.97 -5.06
C VAL A 109 2.17 0.23 -4.57
N SER A 110 1.71 -0.72 -5.34
CA SER A 110 0.73 -1.73 -4.94
C SER A 110 1.35 -3.11 -5.14
N VAL A 111 1.29 -3.95 -4.13
CA VAL A 111 1.80 -5.33 -4.17
C VAL A 111 0.67 -6.28 -3.81
N VAL A 112 0.50 -7.29 -4.63
CA VAL A 112 -0.40 -8.43 -4.39
C VAL A 112 0.46 -9.68 -4.38
N ILE A 113 0.36 -10.46 -3.31
CA ILE A 113 0.97 -11.80 -3.23
C ILE A 113 -0.17 -12.79 -3.08
N GLU A 114 -0.36 -13.59 -4.12
CA GLU A 114 -1.37 -14.65 -4.10
C GLU A 114 -1.05 -15.64 -2.97
N ASN A 115 -2.08 -16.03 -2.24
CA ASN A 115 -2.00 -16.99 -1.13
C ASN A 115 -1.02 -16.60 -0.01
N GLY A 116 -0.65 -15.31 0.06
CA GLY A 116 0.33 -14.78 0.99
C GLY A 116 -0.20 -14.45 2.40
N GLU A 117 -1.49 -14.55 2.64
CA GLU A 117 -2.22 -14.37 3.91
C GLU A 117 -2.11 -12.96 4.55
N SER A 118 -0.92 -12.39 4.63
CA SER A 118 -0.71 -11.16 5.41
C SER A 118 -0.09 -10.03 4.61
N GLY A 119 -0.89 -9.01 4.31
CA GLY A 119 -0.42 -7.83 3.59
C GLY A 119 0.76 -7.13 4.28
N GLY A 120 0.72 -6.99 5.62
CA GLY A 120 1.79 -6.33 6.37
C GLY A 120 3.08 -7.15 6.50
N SER A 121 2.98 -8.49 6.56
CA SER A 121 4.12 -9.37 6.82
C SER A 121 4.73 -9.95 5.55
N VAL A 122 3.94 -10.16 4.49
CA VAL A 122 4.37 -10.81 3.25
C VAL A 122 4.50 -9.82 2.10
N ALA A 123 3.44 -9.08 1.77
CA ALA A 123 3.49 -8.07 0.70
C ALA A 123 4.28 -6.81 1.12
N GLY A 124 4.27 -6.48 2.41
CA GLY A 124 4.93 -5.28 2.94
C GLY A 124 6.43 -5.18 2.67
N PRO A 125 7.24 -6.20 2.98
CA PRO A 125 8.68 -6.17 2.71
C PRO A 125 9.01 -5.91 1.23
N VAL A 126 8.23 -6.48 0.30
CA VAL A 126 8.39 -6.26 -1.14
C VAL A 126 8.12 -4.80 -1.48
N ALA A 127 7.01 -4.23 -0.99
CA ALA A 127 6.67 -2.83 -1.23
C ALA A 127 7.75 -1.87 -0.70
N ILE A 128 8.28 -2.13 0.50
CA ILE A 128 9.35 -1.33 1.09
C ILE A 128 10.64 -1.44 0.30
N ALA A 129 11.04 -2.63 -0.15
CA ALA A 129 12.23 -2.83 -0.96
C ALA A 129 12.16 -2.04 -2.28
N VAL A 130 11.01 -2.07 -2.96
CA VAL A 130 10.77 -1.29 -4.18
C VAL A 130 10.89 0.21 -3.91
N LEU A 131 10.16 0.72 -2.89
CA LEU A 131 10.21 2.14 -2.56
C LEU A 131 11.61 2.62 -2.13
N ASN A 132 12.33 1.84 -1.33
CA ASN A 132 13.69 2.19 -0.93
C ASN A 132 14.63 2.29 -2.14
N ASN A 133 14.51 1.40 -3.12
CA ASN A 133 15.34 1.47 -4.33
C ASN A 133 14.99 2.71 -5.17
N LEU A 134 13.72 2.96 -5.43
CA LEU A 134 13.27 4.12 -6.22
C LEU A 134 13.59 5.47 -5.55
N LEU A 135 13.72 5.51 -4.23
CA LEU A 135 13.95 6.73 -3.48
C LEU A 135 15.45 7.00 -3.20
N LYS A 136 16.33 6.05 -3.55
CA LYS A 136 17.80 6.22 -3.45
C LYS A 136 18.41 6.83 -4.72
N GLU A 137 17.68 6.80 -5.82
CA GLU A 137 18.03 7.47 -7.08
C GLU A 137 17.64 8.96 -7.05
#